data_3f1b1cb661bf2a551038b9b5386392d0
#
_entry.id   3f1b1cb661bf2a551038b9b5386392d0
#
_cell.length_a   1.000
_cell.length_b   1.000
_cell.length_c   1.000
_cell.angle_alpha   90.00
_cell.angle_beta   90.00
_cell.angle_gamma   90.00
#
_symmetry.space_group_name_H-M   'P 1'
#
loop_
_entity.id
_entity.type
_entity.pdbx_description
1 polymer ?
#
loop_
_entity_poly.entity_id
_entity_poly.type
_entity_poly.pdbx_seq_one_letter_code
_entity_poly.pdbx_strand_id
1 'polypeptide(L)'
;MDEGHCKVGVLKSLSHRRMNHDEIKADSMKLRTMLSRCDKLRIPTVAFVKGGCIGGGVGLSSTVKNVVALPSTWFLFSEVRLGIIPAVVSPFVLKRIGSAQCKCATLQGVTPRRVMMIPERITAADANRIGLVDRIVESEEAMVQYEAEWRKLVK
;
A
#
# COMPACT_ATOMS: atom_id res chain seq x y z
N MET A 1 -23.95 13.92 -9.69
CA MET A 1 -22.60 14.20 -9.13
C MET A 1 -21.94 12.88 -8.95
N ASP A 2 -20.94 12.62 -9.79
CA ASP A 2 -20.28 11.34 -9.94
C ASP A 2 -19.50 11.00 -8.67
N GLU A 3 -19.91 9.94 -7.99
CA GLU A 3 -19.27 9.50 -6.75
C GLU A 3 -17.92 8.89 -7.10
N GLY A 4 -16.85 9.63 -6.83
CA GLY A 4 -15.48 9.26 -7.15
C GLY A 4 -15.02 7.96 -6.48
N HIS A 5 -15.48 6.83 -6.99
CA HIS A 5 -15.00 5.50 -6.65
C HIS A 5 -13.76 5.18 -7.49
N CYS A 6 -12.57 5.43 -6.94
CA CYS A 6 -11.38 4.86 -7.52
C CYS A 6 -11.25 3.38 -7.09
N LYS A 7 -11.76 2.46 -7.90
CA LYS A 7 -11.42 1.05 -7.78
C LYS A 7 -10.00 0.90 -8.31
N VAL A 8 -9.02 0.73 -7.42
CA VAL A 8 -7.68 0.31 -7.83
C VAL A 8 -7.79 -1.15 -8.25
N GLY A 9 -8.09 -1.35 -9.53
CA GLY A 9 -7.88 -2.64 -10.17
C GLY A 9 -6.40 -2.99 -10.07
N VAL A 10 -6.09 -4.27 -9.91
CA VAL A 10 -4.73 -4.79 -10.01
C VAL A 10 -4.12 -4.23 -11.30
N LEU A 11 -3.19 -3.29 -11.16
CA LEU A 11 -2.30 -2.94 -12.25
C LEU A 11 -1.62 -4.27 -12.61
N LYS A 12 -2.03 -4.87 -13.73
CA LYS A 12 -1.30 -6.00 -14.30
C LYS A 12 0.14 -5.58 -14.32
N SER A 13 0.96 -6.26 -13.54
CA SER A 13 2.41 -6.11 -13.53
C SER A 13 2.84 -5.89 -14.98
N LEU A 14 3.37 -4.73 -15.25
CA LEU A 14 4.06 -4.49 -16.51
C LEU A 14 5.04 -5.65 -16.64
N SER A 15 4.79 -6.52 -17.61
CA SER A 15 5.67 -7.65 -17.85
C SER A 15 6.99 -7.08 -18.37
N HIS A 16 7.91 -6.79 -17.47
CA HIS A 16 9.24 -6.23 -17.72
C HIS A 16 10.10 -7.12 -18.66
N ARG A 17 9.55 -8.26 -19.07
CA ARG A 17 10.26 -9.26 -19.89
C ARG A 17 10.71 -8.79 -21.27
N ARG A 18 10.29 -7.60 -21.73
CA ARG A 18 10.65 -7.08 -23.08
C ARG A 18 10.98 -5.60 -23.13
N MET A 19 11.07 -4.92 -21.97
CA MET A 19 11.37 -3.50 -21.93
C MET A 19 12.89 -3.29 -21.83
N ASN A 20 13.41 -2.28 -22.55
CA ASN A 20 14.78 -1.87 -22.39
C ASN A 20 14.97 -1.05 -21.09
N HIS A 21 16.21 -0.80 -20.71
CA HIS A 21 16.54 -0.12 -19.46
C HIS A 21 15.91 1.29 -19.35
N ASP A 22 15.88 2.03 -20.43
CA ASP A 22 15.36 3.39 -20.46
C ASP A 22 13.82 3.42 -20.33
N GLU A 23 13.13 2.47 -20.95
CA GLU A 23 11.68 2.28 -20.80
C GLU A 23 11.31 1.93 -19.37
N ILE A 24 12.04 1.00 -18.74
CA ILE A 24 11.84 0.62 -17.33
C ILE A 24 12.03 1.83 -16.42
N LYS A 25 13.08 2.62 -16.66
CA LYS A 25 13.37 3.85 -15.92
C LYS A 25 12.26 4.87 -16.07
N ALA A 26 11.80 5.10 -17.31
CA ALA A 26 10.72 6.04 -17.61
C ALA A 26 9.42 5.65 -16.90
N ASP A 27 9.03 4.38 -16.93
CA ASP A 27 7.81 3.89 -16.25
C ASP A 27 7.92 3.94 -14.73
N SER A 28 9.09 3.62 -14.19
CA SER A 28 9.38 3.78 -12.76
C SER A 28 9.24 5.24 -12.30
N MET A 29 9.71 6.19 -13.12
CA MET A 29 9.58 7.62 -12.85
C MET A 29 8.12 8.09 -12.93
N LYS A 30 7.32 7.59 -13.88
CA LYS A 30 5.88 7.87 -13.96
C LYS A 30 5.16 7.38 -12.70
N LEU A 31 5.41 6.13 -12.28
CA LEU A 31 4.84 5.55 -11.06
C LEU A 31 5.22 6.38 -9.83
N ARG A 32 6.49 6.71 -9.67
CA ARG A 32 6.98 7.56 -8.58
C ARG A 32 6.29 8.92 -8.55
N THR A 33 6.13 9.54 -9.72
CA THR A 33 5.46 10.84 -9.85
C THR A 33 4.00 10.75 -9.43
N MET A 34 3.28 9.70 -9.87
CA MET A 34 1.90 9.44 -9.47
C MET A 34 1.79 9.28 -7.96
N LEU A 35 2.59 8.39 -7.35
CA LEU A 35 2.59 8.18 -5.91
C LEU A 35 2.91 9.46 -5.13
N SER A 36 3.89 10.24 -5.60
CA SER A 36 4.24 11.52 -4.97
C SER A 36 3.10 12.54 -5.02
N ARG A 37 2.33 12.57 -6.11
CA ARG A 37 1.14 13.42 -6.20
C ARG A 37 0.04 12.97 -5.23
N CYS A 38 -0.21 11.66 -5.14
CA CYS A 38 -1.17 11.10 -4.17
C CYS A 38 -0.78 11.42 -2.73
N ASP A 39 0.50 11.24 -2.37
CA ASP A 39 1.01 11.51 -1.02
C ASP A 39 0.88 13.00 -0.60
N LYS A 40 0.93 13.91 -1.58
CA LYS A 40 0.83 15.37 -1.37
C LYS A 40 -0.61 15.88 -1.36
N LEU A 41 -1.61 15.03 -1.56
CA LEU A 41 -3.01 15.45 -1.49
C LEU A 41 -3.32 16.00 -0.09
N ARG A 42 -3.90 17.19 -0.04
CA ARG A 42 -4.31 17.85 1.21
C ARG A 42 -5.70 17.44 1.67
N ILE A 43 -6.45 16.77 0.82
CA ILE A 43 -7.77 16.23 1.16
C ILE A 43 -7.62 14.92 1.93
N PRO A 44 -8.54 14.59 2.84
CA PRO A 44 -8.61 13.29 3.48
C PRO A 44 -8.79 12.18 2.43
N THR A 45 -7.96 11.14 2.52
CA THR A 45 -7.98 10.00 1.60
C THR A 45 -8.04 8.70 2.38
N VAL A 46 -8.85 7.76 1.92
CA VAL A 46 -8.95 6.42 2.50
C VAL A 46 -8.80 5.37 1.42
N ALA A 47 -8.08 4.30 1.72
CA ALA A 47 -8.00 3.11 0.88
C ALA A 47 -8.71 1.95 1.57
N PHE A 48 -9.64 1.33 0.86
CA PHE A 48 -10.28 0.08 1.26
C PHE A 48 -9.62 -1.07 0.51
N VAL A 49 -8.92 -1.93 1.23
CA VAL A 49 -8.11 -3.01 0.64
C VAL A 49 -8.79 -4.35 0.87
N LYS A 50 -9.06 -5.08 -0.23
CA LYS A 50 -9.64 -6.42 -0.22
C LYS A 50 -8.71 -7.38 -0.97
N GLY A 51 -8.45 -8.55 -0.39
CA GLY A 51 -7.60 -9.56 -1.02
C GLY A 51 -6.13 -9.15 -1.11
N GLY A 52 -5.48 -9.42 -2.24
CA GLY A 52 -4.04 -9.19 -2.42
C GLY A 52 -3.69 -7.76 -2.81
N CYS A 53 -2.86 -7.09 -2.02
CA CYS A 53 -2.27 -5.79 -2.32
C CYS A 53 -0.79 -6.00 -2.68
N ILE A 54 -0.42 -5.79 -3.95
CA ILE A 54 0.88 -6.24 -4.46
C ILE A 54 1.67 -5.09 -5.09
N GLY A 55 2.98 -5.01 -4.82
CA GLY A 55 3.92 -4.10 -5.47
C GLY A 55 3.48 -2.64 -5.44
N GLY A 56 3.21 -2.06 -6.61
CA GLY A 56 2.72 -0.68 -6.74
C GLY A 56 1.42 -0.40 -5.98
N GLY A 57 0.56 -1.41 -5.77
CA GLY A 57 -0.64 -1.31 -4.93
C GLY A 57 -0.30 -1.02 -3.47
N VAL A 58 0.76 -1.66 -2.93
CA VAL A 58 1.27 -1.37 -1.59
C VAL A 58 1.79 0.07 -1.52
N GLY A 59 2.49 0.52 -2.58
CA GLY A 59 2.92 1.90 -2.69
C GLY A 59 1.76 2.89 -2.65
N LEU A 60 0.71 2.63 -3.43
CA LEU A 60 -0.47 3.50 -3.49
C LEU A 60 -1.22 3.53 -2.15
N SER A 61 -1.49 2.37 -1.54
CA SER A 61 -2.11 2.31 -0.21
C SER A 61 -1.29 3.03 0.86
N SER A 62 0.02 3.10 0.69
CA SER A 62 0.91 3.81 1.62
C SER A 62 0.85 5.34 1.49
N THR A 63 0.31 5.88 0.39
CA THR A 63 0.21 7.34 0.18
C THR A 63 -1.07 7.96 0.74
N VAL A 64 -2.09 7.17 1.04
CA VAL A 64 -3.36 7.67 1.59
C VAL A 64 -3.28 7.92 3.10
N LYS A 65 -4.23 8.71 3.64
CA LYS A 65 -4.24 9.07 5.06
C LYS A 65 -4.73 7.91 5.95
N ASN A 66 -5.63 7.09 5.45
CA ASN A 66 -6.18 5.97 6.20
C ASN A 66 -6.27 4.71 5.32
N VAL A 67 -5.86 3.57 5.84
CA VAL A 67 -5.95 2.26 5.16
C VAL A 67 -6.80 1.32 5.99
N VAL A 68 -7.89 0.86 5.41
CA VAL A 68 -8.82 -0.09 6.01
C VAL A 68 -8.75 -1.40 5.23
N ALA A 69 -8.62 -2.51 5.92
CA ALA A 69 -8.47 -3.83 5.30
C ALA A 69 -9.43 -4.85 5.89
N LEU A 70 -9.74 -5.90 5.13
CA LEU A 70 -10.39 -7.10 5.64
C LEU A 70 -9.37 -8.04 6.29
N PRO A 71 -9.78 -8.94 7.20
CA PRO A 71 -8.89 -9.94 7.79
C PRO A 71 -8.21 -10.86 6.76
N SER A 72 -8.89 -11.12 5.63
CA SER A 72 -8.37 -11.92 4.50
C SER A 72 -7.37 -11.18 3.60
N THR A 73 -7.17 -9.88 3.83
CA THR A 73 -6.24 -9.06 3.05
C THR A 73 -4.79 -9.45 3.34
N TRP A 74 -3.96 -9.40 2.31
CA TRP A 74 -2.52 -9.59 2.44
C TRP A 74 -1.76 -8.64 1.52
N PHE A 75 -0.53 -8.32 1.92
CA PHE A 75 0.35 -7.43 1.20
C PHE A 75 1.60 -8.17 0.73
N LEU A 76 2.16 -7.78 -0.41
CA LEU A 76 3.35 -8.41 -0.96
C LEU A 76 4.20 -7.42 -1.77
N PHE A 77 5.48 -7.36 -1.50
CA PHE A 77 6.46 -6.68 -2.35
C PHE A 77 6.95 -7.64 -3.43
N SER A 78 6.27 -7.64 -4.58
CA SER A 78 6.55 -8.55 -5.70
C SER A 78 7.91 -8.27 -6.37
N GLU A 79 8.45 -7.09 -6.20
CA GLU A 79 9.72 -6.62 -6.74
C GLU A 79 10.87 -7.55 -6.33
N VAL A 80 10.86 -8.02 -5.09
CA VAL A 80 11.90 -8.92 -4.56
C VAL A 80 11.90 -10.27 -5.29
N ARG A 81 10.73 -10.77 -5.71
CA ARG A 81 10.63 -12.01 -6.52
C ARG A 81 11.24 -11.85 -7.91
N LEU A 82 11.34 -10.63 -8.38
CA LEU A 82 11.97 -10.27 -9.66
C LEU A 82 13.46 -9.95 -9.51
N GLY A 83 14.02 -10.09 -8.30
CA GLY A 83 15.42 -9.77 -8.01
C GLY A 83 15.73 -8.27 -7.98
N ILE A 84 14.69 -7.43 -7.85
CA ILE A 84 14.85 -5.96 -7.80
C ILE A 84 14.39 -5.42 -6.45
N ILE A 85 14.95 -4.27 -6.06
CA ILE A 85 14.56 -3.58 -4.84
C ILE A 85 13.26 -2.80 -5.10
N PRO A 86 12.30 -2.75 -4.16
CA PRO A 86 11.07 -1.94 -4.29
C PRO A 86 11.36 -0.44 -4.13
N ALA A 87 12.33 0.10 -4.88
CA ALA A 87 12.88 1.44 -4.72
C ALA A 87 11.84 2.56 -4.93
N VAL A 88 10.86 2.34 -5.80
CA VAL A 88 9.83 3.33 -6.11
C VAL A 88 8.83 3.47 -4.97
N VAL A 89 8.44 2.36 -4.34
CA VAL A 89 7.39 2.33 -3.29
C VAL A 89 7.95 2.51 -1.88
N SER A 90 9.21 2.10 -1.65
CA SER A 90 9.86 2.13 -0.33
C SER A 90 9.76 3.47 0.41
N PRO A 91 9.98 4.64 -0.23
CA PRO A 91 9.90 5.91 0.49
C PRO A 91 8.52 6.18 1.11
N PHE A 92 7.45 5.78 0.42
CA PHE A 92 6.08 5.97 0.88
C PHE A 92 5.72 4.98 1.99
N VAL A 93 6.14 3.73 1.82
CA VAL A 93 5.96 2.68 2.83
C VAL A 93 6.70 3.04 4.12
N LEU A 94 7.98 3.42 4.03
CA LEU A 94 8.78 3.81 5.20
C LEU A 94 8.22 5.06 5.89
N LYS A 95 7.76 6.04 5.13
CA LYS A 95 7.09 7.23 5.67
C LYS A 95 5.84 6.84 6.47
N ARG A 96 5.03 5.90 5.95
CA ARG A 96 3.81 5.44 6.59
C ARG A 96 4.08 4.64 7.87
N ILE A 97 4.94 3.66 7.80
CA ILE A 97 5.27 2.77 8.93
C ILE A 97 5.97 3.57 10.04
N GLY A 98 6.72 4.62 9.69
CA GLY A 98 7.45 5.46 10.63
C GLY A 98 8.74 4.83 11.17
N SER A 99 9.71 5.67 11.51
CA SER A 99 11.01 5.22 12.03
C SER A 99 10.94 4.68 13.48
N ALA A 100 9.96 5.13 14.27
CA ALA A 100 9.79 4.70 15.65
C ALA A 100 9.18 3.29 15.74
N GLN A 101 8.23 2.98 14.87
CA GLN A 101 7.64 1.63 14.79
C GLN A 101 8.59 0.63 14.12
N CYS A 102 9.55 1.09 13.31
CA CYS A 102 10.67 0.28 12.88
C CYS A 102 11.44 -0.38 14.03
N LYS A 103 11.57 0.30 15.16
CA LYS A 103 12.27 -0.22 16.35
C LYS A 103 11.40 -1.18 17.16
N CYS A 104 10.11 -0.90 17.30
CA CYS A 104 9.16 -1.79 18.02
C CYS A 104 8.85 -3.09 17.27
N ALA A 105 8.76 -3.05 15.94
CA ALA A 105 8.58 -4.25 15.13
C ALA A 105 9.77 -5.21 15.22
N THR A 106 10.96 -4.71 15.57
CA THR A 106 12.18 -5.52 15.78
C THR A 106 12.01 -6.50 16.96
N LEU A 107 11.25 -6.14 18.00
CA LEU A 107 11.03 -6.98 19.19
C LEU A 107 10.18 -8.23 18.88
N GLN A 108 9.46 -8.26 17.76
CA GLN A 108 8.60 -9.38 17.33
C GLN A 108 9.08 -10.03 16.02
N GLY A 109 10.28 -9.75 15.55
CA GLY A 109 10.87 -10.35 14.35
C GLY A 109 10.35 -9.80 13.01
N VAL A 110 9.40 -8.88 13.02
CA VAL A 110 8.88 -8.24 11.81
C VAL A 110 9.44 -6.82 11.72
N THR A 111 10.48 -6.62 10.93
CA THR A 111 11.00 -5.29 10.66
C THR A 111 10.52 -4.78 9.30
N PRO A 112 10.34 -3.46 9.09
CA PRO A 112 10.02 -2.92 7.77
C PRO A 112 11.05 -3.29 6.71
N ARG A 113 12.31 -3.38 7.09
CA ARG A 113 13.38 -3.84 6.22
C ARG A 113 13.15 -5.31 5.81
N ARG A 114 12.81 -6.18 6.78
CA ARG A 114 12.48 -7.59 6.52
C ARG A 114 11.24 -7.71 5.64
N VAL A 115 10.21 -6.95 5.94
CA VAL A 115 8.95 -6.90 5.17
C VAL A 115 9.19 -6.56 3.69
N MET A 116 10.06 -5.60 3.39
CA MET A 116 10.36 -5.18 2.01
C MET A 116 11.40 -6.06 1.31
N MET A 117 12.18 -6.85 2.03
CA MET A 117 13.28 -7.65 1.48
C MET A 117 12.95 -9.15 1.38
N ILE A 118 11.87 -9.59 2.00
CA ILE A 118 11.44 -11.00 1.96
C ILE A 118 10.18 -11.12 1.08
N PRO A 119 10.17 -12.05 0.11
CA PRO A 119 9.05 -12.21 -0.81
C PRO A 119 7.90 -13.02 -0.17
N GLU A 120 7.57 -12.71 1.06
CA GLU A 120 6.49 -13.34 1.82
C GLU A 120 5.25 -12.45 1.87
N ARG A 121 4.09 -13.10 2.03
CA ARG A 121 2.83 -12.38 2.25
C ARG A 121 2.79 -11.86 3.67
N ILE A 122 2.46 -10.58 3.82
CA ILE A 122 2.21 -9.93 5.10
C ILE A 122 0.71 -9.99 5.33
N THR A 123 0.28 -10.58 6.42
CA THR A 123 -1.14 -10.64 6.77
C THR A 123 -1.69 -9.25 7.11
N ALA A 124 -3.02 -9.07 7.06
CA ALA A 124 -3.67 -7.83 7.51
C ALA A 124 -3.30 -7.49 8.97
N ALA A 125 -3.22 -8.51 9.84
CA ALA A 125 -2.85 -8.34 11.24
C ALA A 125 -1.41 -7.84 11.41
N ASP A 126 -0.46 -8.41 10.66
CA ASP A 126 0.93 -7.96 10.70
C ASP A 126 1.08 -6.56 10.08
N ALA A 127 0.34 -6.29 8.99
CA ALA A 127 0.30 -4.97 8.34
C ALA A 127 -0.26 -3.89 9.29
N ASN A 128 -1.27 -4.22 10.08
CA ASN A 128 -1.81 -3.33 11.11
C ASN A 128 -0.79 -3.11 12.25
N ARG A 129 -0.14 -4.17 12.71
CA ARG A 129 0.87 -4.10 13.78
C ARG A 129 2.04 -3.20 13.42
N ILE A 130 2.48 -3.21 12.15
CA ILE A 130 3.58 -2.36 11.69
C ILE A 130 3.11 -0.97 11.21
N GLY A 131 1.81 -0.65 11.24
CA GLY A 131 1.27 0.65 10.83
C GLY A 131 1.07 0.82 9.32
N LEU A 132 1.13 -0.24 8.54
CA LEU A 132 0.80 -0.21 7.11
C LEU A 132 -0.72 -0.13 6.91
N VAL A 133 -1.48 -0.79 7.78
CA VAL A 133 -2.94 -0.75 7.87
C VAL A 133 -3.34 -0.05 9.17
N ASP A 134 -4.29 0.89 9.09
CA ASP A 134 -4.78 1.60 10.29
C ASP A 134 -5.92 0.84 10.97
N ARG A 135 -6.77 0.18 10.19
CA ARG A 135 -7.92 -0.53 10.74
C ARG A 135 -8.23 -1.81 9.96
N ILE A 136 -8.55 -2.86 10.70
CA ILE A 136 -9.14 -4.09 10.17
C ILE A 136 -10.62 -4.08 10.51
N VAL A 137 -11.48 -4.37 9.53
CA VAL A 137 -12.93 -4.50 9.69
C VAL A 137 -13.34 -5.92 9.32
N GLU A 138 -14.28 -6.47 10.05
CA GLU A 138 -14.58 -7.91 10.02
C GLU A 138 -15.27 -8.38 8.74
N SER A 139 -15.99 -7.48 8.04
CA SER A 139 -16.73 -7.82 6.83
C SER A 139 -16.76 -6.68 5.81
N GLU A 140 -17.24 -6.98 4.61
CA GLU A 140 -17.45 -5.97 3.56
C GLU A 140 -18.54 -4.97 3.96
N GLU A 141 -19.59 -5.43 4.65
CA GLU A 141 -20.66 -4.58 5.17
C GLU A 141 -20.11 -3.58 6.20
N ALA A 142 -19.24 -4.03 7.11
CA ALA A 142 -18.56 -3.17 8.07
C ALA A 142 -17.63 -2.16 7.36
N MET A 143 -17.04 -2.55 6.23
CA MET A 143 -16.23 -1.65 5.41
C MET A 143 -17.08 -0.55 4.77
N VAL A 144 -18.28 -0.88 4.27
CA VAL A 144 -19.24 0.09 3.71
C VAL A 144 -19.75 1.05 4.78
N GLN A 145 -20.05 0.53 5.98
CA GLN A 145 -20.44 1.37 7.12
C GLN A 145 -19.34 2.37 7.50
N TYR A 146 -18.10 1.89 7.57
CA TYR A 146 -16.95 2.74 7.85
C TYR A 146 -16.75 3.81 6.76
N GLU A 147 -16.96 3.47 5.49
CA GLU A 147 -16.92 4.44 4.41
C GLU A 147 -17.98 5.54 4.59
N ALA A 148 -19.20 5.17 4.95
CA ALA A 148 -20.30 6.11 5.17
C ALA A 148 -20.00 7.05 6.37
N GLU A 149 -19.41 6.53 7.45
CA GLU A 149 -18.94 7.32 8.58
C GLU A 149 -17.80 8.28 8.19
N TRP A 150 -16.81 7.77 7.48
CA TRP A 150 -15.69 8.57 6.99
C TRP A 150 -16.16 9.73 6.13
N ARG A 151 -17.10 9.51 5.21
CA ARG A 151 -17.69 10.55 4.36
C ARG A 151 -18.38 11.67 5.17
N LYS A 152 -18.95 11.35 6.34
CA LYS A 152 -19.56 12.36 7.24
C LYS A 152 -18.51 13.21 7.95
N LEU A 153 -17.37 12.63 8.30
CA LEU A 153 -16.28 13.33 8.99
C LEU A 153 -15.49 14.28 8.08
N VAL A 154 -15.56 14.08 6.77
CA VAL A 154 -14.76 14.79 5.76
C VAL A 154 -15.53 15.95 5.11
N LYS A 155 -16.81 16.13 5.48
CA LYS A 155 -17.62 17.29 5.08
C LYS A 155 -17.30 18.50 5.94
#